data_3bf817de91cae82038d9649b615f4518
#
_entry.id   3bf817de91cae82038d9649b615f4518
#
_cell.length_a   1.000
_cell.length_b   1.000
_cell.length_c   1.000
_cell.angle_alpha   90.00
_cell.angle_beta   90.00
_cell.angle_gamma   90.00
#
_symmetry.space_group_name_H-M   'P 1'
#
loop_
_entity.id
_entity.type
_entity.pdbx_description
1 polymer ?
#
loop_
_entity_poly.entity_id
_entity_poly.type
_entity_poly.pdbx_seq_one_letter_code
_entity_poly.pdbx_strand_id
1 'polypeptide(L)'
;MRFGGMVGYLDVKRGNPLKKTKVLAVINQKGGVGKSTTVVNLSAALGEAKKKVLIVDLDPQGNTTSGYGIEKEELEYDIYDALLNDYPIEDLIMSTCEPNVFAVPATIQLAGAEVELVSLNNRETVLESVLLDIREYFDYVLIDCPPSLGLLTVNALVAADELLIPIQCEFYALEGVTKLLESMRMVKQRLNPDLDIFGVLLTMYDSRTTLSRQVAEEVQKYFGKKVFKQIIPRNVKLSEAPSHGLPVTQYAWLSKGSQAYTKLAREVIRRG
;
A
#
# COMPACT_ATOMS: atom_id res chain seq x y z
N MET A 1 22.92 -18.02 8.45
CA MET A 1 23.76 -16.99 7.78
C MET A 1 23.34 -15.65 8.34
N ARG A 2 24.23 -14.90 8.98
CA ARG A 2 23.93 -13.57 9.50
C ARG A 2 23.69 -12.65 8.32
N PHE A 3 22.46 -12.17 8.11
CA PHE A 3 22.17 -11.04 7.23
C PHE A 3 22.70 -9.79 7.94
N GLY A 4 23.84 -9.30 7.47
CA GLY A 4 24.42 -8.05 7.96
C GLY A 4 23.46 -6.92 7.69
N GLY A 5 23.21 -6.12 8.73
CA GLY A 5 22.32 -4.97 8.71
C GLY A 5 22.55 -4.07 7.50
N MET A 6 21.48 -3.53 6.99
CA MET A 6 21.37 -2.76 5.74
C MET A 6 21.95 -1.34 5.80
N VAL A 7 22.75 -1.01 6.86
CA VAL A 7 23.50 0.25 6.98
C VAL A 7 24.39 0.53 5.75
N GLY A 8 24.77 -0.51 4.99
CA GLY A 8 25.53 -0.36 3.74
C GLY A 8 24.69 -0.02 2.50
N TYR A 9 23.34 -0.12 2.53
CA TYR A 9 22.49 0.11 1.36
C TYR A 9 21.86 1.50 1.32
N LEU A 10 21.68 2.14 2.47
CA LEU A 10 21.21 3.55 2.54
C LEU A 10 22.31 4.56 2.20
N ASP A 11 23.58 4.13 2.10
CA ASP A 11 24.71 4.95 1.62
C ASP A 11 24.65 5.24 0.11
N VAL A 12 23.60 4.74 -0.58
CA VAL A 12 23.33 4.99 -1.98
C VAL A 12 22.58 6.32 -2.13
N LYS A 13 23.35 7.39 -2.30
CA LYS A 13 22.95 8.70 -2.85
C LYS A 13 21.51 9.10 -2.48
N ARG A 14 21.35 10.04 -1.54
CA ARG A 14 20.14 10.84 -1.39
C ARG A 14 19.54 11.07 -2.75
N GLY A 15 18.26 10.74 -2.90
CA GLY A 15 17.52 10.98 -4.12
C GLY A 15 17.69 12.45 -4.55
N ASN A 16 17.40 12.76 -5.79
CA ASN A 16 17.46 14.15 -6.27
C ASN A 16 16.68 15.05 -5.30
N PRO A 17 17.32 16.00 -4.58
CA PRO A 17 16.67 16.82 -3.55
C PRO A 17 15.52 17.68 -4.08
N LEU A 18 15.27 17.67 -5.39
CA LEU A 18 14.18 18.37 -6.05
C LEU A 18 12.94 17.48 -6.26
N LYS A 19 12.99 16.20 -5.92
CA LYS A 19 11.88 15.27 -6.14
C LYS A 19 11.25 14.88 -4.80
N LYS A 20 10.03 15.40 -4.56
CA LYS A 20 9.26 15.05 -3.37
C LYS A 20 8.81 13.58 -3.46
N THR A 21 9.11 12.79 -2.43
CA THR A 21 8.56 11.44 -2.25
C THR A 21 7.04 11.49 -2.22
N LYS A 22 6.39 10.52 -2.83
CA LYS A 22 4.93 10.37 -2.77
C LYS A 22 4.57 9.24 -1.81
N VAL A 23 3.92 9.56 -0.69
CA VAL A 23 3.40 8.57 0.27
C VAL A 23 1.94 8.29 -0.03
N LEU A 24 1.61 7.07 -0.40
CA LEU A 24 0.25 6.63 -0.77
C LEU A 24 -0.26 5.56 0.22
N ALA A 25 -1.34 5.84 0.93
CA ALA A 25 -2.05 4.81 1.67
C ALA A 25 -3.03 4.07 0.74
N VAL A 26 -2.87 2.75 0.62
CA VAL A 26 -3.76 1.88 -0.14
C VAL A 26 -4.84 1.36 0.79
N ILE A 27 -6.04 1.91 0.68
CA ILE A 27 -7.05 1.80 1.72
C ILE A 27 -8.46 1.50 1.17
N ASN A 28 -9.17 0.60 1.84
CA ASN A 28 -10.61 0.41 1.77
C ASN A 28 -11.06 -0.40 2.98
N GLN A 29 -12.21 -0.09 3.57
CA GLN A 29 -12.77 -0.84 4.71
C GLN A 29 -13.25 -2.24 4.36
N LYS A 30 -13.63 -2.46 3.11
CA LYS A 30 -14.07 -3.78 2.66
C LYS A 30 -12.85 -4.70 2.52
N GLY A 31 -12.91 -5.87 3.16
CA GLY A 31 -11.94 -6.94 2.95
C GLY A 31 -12.01 -7.51 1.53
N GLY A 32 -10.89 -8.02 1.02
CA GLY A 32 -10.87 -8.72 -0.27
C GLY A 32 -11.02 -7.86 -1.52
N VAL A 33 -10.97 -6.52 -1.43
CA VAL A 33 -11.07 -5.62 -2.61
C VAL A 33 -9.77 -5.49 -3.41
N GLY A 34 -8.69 -6.14 -2.97
CA GLY A 34 -7.40 -6.14 -3.64
C GLY A 34 -6.43 -5.05 -3.16
N LYS A 35 -6.47 -4.64 -1.88
CA LYS A 35 -5.51 -3.69 -1.29
C LYS A 35 -4.09 -4.23 -1.38
N SER A 36 -3.77 -5.31 -0.66
CA SER A 36 -2.44 -5.94 -0.66
C SER A 36 -2.02 -6.39 -2.05
N THR A 37 -2.95 -6.97 -2.84
CA THR A 37 -2.70 -7.29 -4.25
C THR A 37 -2.26 -6.06 -5.05
N THR A 38 -2.87 -4.90 -4.78
CA THR A 38 -2.49 -3.65 -5.45
C THR A 38 -1.14 -3.15 -4.97
N VAL A 39 -0.87 -3.19 -3.66
CA VAL A 39 0.44 -2.79 -3.11
C VAL A 39 1.56 -3.62 -3.73
N VAL A 40 1.46 -4.97 -3.68
CA VAL A 40 2.47 -5.88 -4.22
C VAL A 40 2.70 -5.66 -5.72
N ASN A 41 1.63 -5.62 -6.51
CA ASN A 41 1.81 -5.61 -7.96
C ASN A 41 2.06 -4.21 -8.53
N LEU A 42 1.56 -3.15 -7.88
CA LEU A 42 1.88 -1.78 -8.27
C LEU A 42 3.33 -1.42 -7.92
N SER A 43 3.81 -1.81 -6.71
CA SER A 43 5.20 -1.56 -6.31
C SER A 43 6.18 -2.27 -7.24
N ALA A 44 5.92 -3.55 -7.59
CA ALA A 44 6.74 -4.29 -8.55
C ALA A 44 6.77 -3.59 -9.92
N ALA A 45 5.62 -3.20 -10.45
CA ALA A 45 5.55 -2.49 -11.73
C ALA A 45 6.20 -1.09 -11.70
N LEU A 46 6.20 -0.41 -10.56
CA LEU A 46 6.95 0.84 -10.34
C LEU A 46 8.45 0.55 -10.28
N GLY A 47 8.88 -0.53 -9.60
CA GLY A 47 10.27 -0.98 -9.54
C GLY A 47 10.85 -1.31 -10.93
N GLU A 48 10.09 -2.04 -11.75
CA GLU A 48 10.41 -2.28 -13.17
C GLU A 48 10.57 -0.97 -13.96
N ALA A 49 9.77 0.04 -13.63
CA ALA A 49 9.87 1.39 -14.20
C ALA A 49 10.99 2.24 -13.57
N LYS A 50 11.94 1.62 -12.84
CA LYS A 50 13.10 2.25 -12.20
C LYS A 50 12.74 3.28 -11.13
N LYS A 51 11.61 3.10 -10.45
CA LYS A 51 11.23 3.87 -9.27
C LYS A 51 11.68 3.12 -8.02
N LYS A 52 12.30 3.83 -7.08
CA LYS A 52 12.57 3.29 -5.75
C LYS A 52 11.28 3.30 -4.93
N VAL A 53 10.83 2.15 -4.48
CA VAL A 53 9.57 2.00 -3.74
C VAL A 53 9.83 1.35 -2.41
N LEU A 54 9.32 1.98 -1.34
CA LEU A 54 9.18 1.36 -0.04
C LEU A 54 7.73 0.90 0.13
N ILE A 55 7.55 -0.32 0.58
CA ILE A 55 6.27 -0.84 1.04
C ILE A 55 6.30 -0.85 2.57
N VAL A 56 5.22 -0.41 3.19
CA VAL A 56 4.98 -0.57 4.63
C VAL A 56 3.72 -1.40 4.77
N ASP A 57 3.87 -2.66 5.19
CA ASP A 57 2.73 -3.51 5.50
C ASP A 57 2.18 -3.11 6.87
N LEU A 58 0.95 -2.61 6.91
CA LEU A 58 0.28 -2.16 8.15
C LEU A 58 -0.95 -3.03 8.46
N ASP A 59 -1.13 -4.13 7.73
CA ASP A 59 -2.19 -5.11 8.02
C ASP A 59 -1.59 -6.25 8.87
N PRO A 60 -2.13 -6.53 10.07
CA PRO A 60 -1.69 -7.66 10.91
C PRO A 60 -1.74 -9.03 10.22
N GLN A 61 -2.50 -9.16 9.14
CA GLN A 61 -2.50 -10.39 8.34
C GLN A 61 -1.18 -10.60 7.57
N GLY A 62 -0.39 -9.54 7.34
CA GLY A 62 0.89 -9.61 6.64
C GLY A 62 0.77 -10.15 5.21
N ASN A 63 -0.32 -9.79 4.50
CA ASN A 63 -0.56 -10.30 3.14
C ASN A 63 0.42 -9.73 2.12
N THR A 64 0.82 -8.48 2.27
CA THR A 64 1.84 -7.85 1.43
C THR A 64 3.22 -8.43 1.72
N THR A 65 3.53 -8.68 2.99
CA THR A 65 4.74 -9.37 3.45
C THR A 65 4.89 -10.73 2.77
N SER A 66 3.87 -11.60 2.91
CA SER A 66 3.85 -12.92 2.26
C SER A 66 3.83 -12.82 0.73
N GLY A 67 3.21 -11.76 0.17
CA GLY A 67 3.14 -11.53 -1.28
C GLY A 67 4.50 -11.31 -1.94
N TYR A 68 5.52 -10.98 -1.17
CA TYR A 68 6.92 -10.88 -1.59
C TYR A 68 7.80 -12.04 -1.09
N GLY A 69 7.18 -13.10 -0.56
CA GLY A 69 7.90 -14.29 -0.09
C GLY A 69 8.74 -14.05 1.17
N ILE A 70 8.39 -13.05 1.97
CA ILE A 70 9.03 -12.82 3.27
C ILE A 70 8.39 -13.78 4.27
N GLU A 71 9.20 -14.67 4.83
CA GLU A 71 8.78 -15.68 5.82
C GLU A 71 8.58 -15.02 7.18
N LYS A 72 7.32 -14.86 7.58
CA LYS A 72 6.94 -14.12 8.80
C LYS A 72 7.46 -14.78 10.09
N GLU A 73 7.56 -16.08 10.07
CA GLU A 73 8.05 -16.90 11.19
C GLU A 73 9.55 -16.73 11.45
N GLU A 74 10.31 -16.20 10.48
CA GLU A 74 11.75 -15.95 10.60
C GLU A 74 12.06 -14.50 11.02
N LEU A 75 11.04 -13.64 11.14
CA LEU A 75 11.22 -12.25 11.52
C LEU A 75 11.40 -12.13 13.04
N GLU A 76 12.49 -11.50 13.46
CA GLU A 76 12.74 -11.14 14.87
C GLU A 76 12.02 -9.84 15.23
N TYR A 77 11.97 -8.89 14.30
CA TYR A 77 11.33 -7.58 14.43
C TYR A 77 10.52 -7.26 13.18
N ASP A 78 9.46 -6.47 13.36
CA ASP A 78 8.58 -6.00 12.28
C ASP A 78 8.11 -4.56 12.52
N ILE A 79 7.15 -4.07 11.74
CA ILE A 79 6.62 -2.70 11.88
C ILE A 79 6.04 -2.42 13.28
N TYR A 80 5.56 -3.43 14.00
CA TYR A 80 5.10 -3.28 15.37
C TYR A 80 6.20 -2.72 16.28
N ASP A 81 7.44 -3.19 16.12
CA ASP A 81 8.58 -2.74 16.93
C ASP A 81 8.96 -1.29 16.65
N ALA A 82 8.88 -0.86 15.40
CA ALA A 82 9.11 0.54 15.05
C ALA A 82 8.01 1.47 15.60
N LEU A 83 6.76 0.99 15.68
CA LEU A 83 5.64 1.79 16.18
C LEU A 83 5.60 1.91 17.71
N LEU A 84 6.09 0.92 18.46
CA LEU A 84 5.87 0.79 19.90
C LEU A 84 7.14 0.63 20.74
N ASN A 85 8.21 0.12 20.16
CA ASN A 85 9.44 -0.24 20.88
C ASN A 85 10.65 0.62 20.49
N ASP A 86 10.42 1.76 19.81
CA ASP A 86 11.47 2.68 19.34
C ASP A 86 12.55 1.98 18.49
N TYR A 87 12.18 0.83 17.83
CA TYR A 87 13.12 0.11 16.97
C TYR A 87 13.35 0.91 15.67
N PRO A 88 14.61 1.10 15.23
CA PRO A 88 14.89 1.88 14.02
C PRO A 88 14.25 1.24 12.78
N ILE A 89 13.39 2.00 12.08
CA ILE A 89 12.69 1.47 10.90
C ILE A 89 13.64 1.10 9.77
N GLU A 90 14.78 1.76 9.65
CA GLU A 90 15.83 1.46 8.67
C GLU A 90 16.36 0.04 8.80
N ASP A 91 16.39 -0.51 10.01
CA ASP A 91 16.86 -1.88 10.28
C ASP A 91 15.78 -2.92 9.95
N LEU A 92 14.52 -2.51 9.76
CA LEU A 92 13.40 -3.35 9.33
C LEU A 92 13.25 -3.42 7.80
N ILE A 93 13.93 -2.52 7.05
CA ILE A 93 13.80 -2.47 5.60
C ILE A 93 14.46 -3.69 4.96
N MET A 94 13.68 -4.51 4.30
CA MET A 94 14.12 -5.72 3.60
C MET A 94 14.11 -5.52 2.09
N SER A 95 15.10 -6.09 1.40
CA SER A 95 15.08 -6.21 -0.06
C SER A 95 14.03 -7.25 -0.47
N THR A 96 13.37 -6.98 -1.59
CA THR A 96 12.43 -7.94 -2.19
C THR A 96 13.03 -8.64 -3.42
N CYS A 97 12.26 -9.52 -4.05
CA CYS A 97 12.63 -10.11 -5.33
C CYS A 97 12.67 -9.09 -6.49
N GLU A 98 12.13 -7.88 -6.30
CA GLU A 98 12.19 -6.78 -7.28
C GLU A 98 13.27 -5.76 -6.88
N PRO A 99 14.31 -5.52 -7.71
CA PRO A 99 15.53 -4.79 -7.29
C PRO A 99 15.32 -3.36 -6.76
N ASN A 100 14.25 -2.69 -7.14
CA ASN A 100 13.96 -1.32 -6.71
C ASN A 100 12.82 -1.24 -5.69
N VAL A 101 12.39 -2.38 -5.14
CA VAL A 101 11.30 -2.47 -4.18
C VAL A 101 11.82 -3.03 -2.86
N PHE A 102 11.51 -2.33 -1.79
CA PHE A 102 11.87 -2.65 -0.43
C PHE A 102 10.60 -2.76 0.42
N ALA A 103 10.63 -3.55 1.47
CA ALA A 103 9.49 -3.77 2.33
C ALA A 103 9.84 -3.67 3.82
N VAL A 104 8.99 -3.00 4.58
CA VAL A 104 8.91 -3.13 6.03
C VAL A 104 7.77 -4.12 6.30
N PRO A 105 8.08 -5.31 6.84
CA PRO A 105 7.13 -6.39 7.01
C PRO A 105 6.19 -6.18 8.19
N ALA A 106 5.09 -6.93 8.22
CA ALA A 106 4.19 -7.07 9.36
C ALA A 106 3.94 -8.54 9.70
N THR A 107 3.76 -8.79 10.99
CA THR A 107 3.29 -10.08 11.52
C THR A 107 1.99 -9.90 12.28
N ILE A 108 1.45 -11.01 12.79
CA ILE A 108 0.23 -10.98 13.62
C ILE A 108 0.41 -10.16 14.92
N GLN A 109 1.63 -9.94 15.38
CA GLN A 109 1.93 -9.13 16.56
C GLN A 109 1.41 -7.69 16.40
N LEU A 110 1.38 -7.17 15.17
CA LEU A 110 0.83 -5.85 14.87
C LEU A 110 -0.64 -5.68 15.30
N ALA A 111 -1.40 -6.77 15.49
CA ALA A 111 -2.75 -6.68 16.05
C ALA A 111 -2.76 -6.09 17.48
N GLY A 112 -1.70 -6.28 18.25
CA GLY A 112 -1.53 -5.67 19.58
C GLY A 112 -1.39 -4.15 19.52
N ALA A 113 -0.84 -3.61 18.45
CA ALA A 113 -0.64 -2.18 18.30
C ALA A 113 -1.95 -1.36 18.34
N GLU A 114 -3.07 -1.92 17.87
CA GLU A 114 -4.40 -1.26 17.98
C GLU A 114 -4.80 -0.95 19.44
N VAL A 115 -4.33 -1.75 20.40
CA VAL A 115 -4.62 -1.58 21.83
C VAL A 115 -3.55 -0.73 22.49
N GLU A 116 -2.28 -0.99 22.20
CA GLU A 116 -1.15 -0.38 22.90
C GLU A 116 -0.93 1.08 22.49
N LEU A 117 -1.16 1.42 21.22
CA LEU A 117 -1.13 2.81 20.74
C LEU A 117 -2.09 3.72 21.51
N VAL A 118 -3.21 3.20 22.04
CA VAL A 118 -4.19 4.01 22.80
C VAL A 118 -3.54 4.73 24.00
N SER A 119 -2.51 4.14 24.58
CA SER A 119 -1.80 4.68 25.75
C SER A 119 -0.85 5.83 25.41
N LEU A 120 -0.48 6.01 24.13
CA LEU A 120 0.46 7.03 23.68
C LEU A 120 -0.22 8.39 23.51
N ASN A 121 0.46 9.46 23.89
CA ASN A 121 -0.03 10.84 23.70
C ASN A 121 -0.11 11.26 22.23
N ASN A 122 0.79 10.74 21.39
CA ASN A 122 0.92 11.03 19.95
C ASN A 122 0.47 9.87 19.07
N ARG A 123 -0.43 9.05 19.57
CA ARG A 123 -0.87 7.77 18.98
C ARG A 123 -1.34 7.85 17.52
N GLU A 124 -1.78 8.99 17.04
CA GLU A 124 -2.24 9.20 15.68
C GLU A 124 -1.12 9.54 14.68
N THR A 125 0.07 9.94 15.17
CA THR A 125 1.19 10.44 14.34
C THR A 125 2.45 9.59 14.44
N VAL A 126 2.39 8.42 15.07
CA VAL A 126 3.54 7.55 15.30
C VAL A 126 4.17 7.12 13.96
N LEU A 127 3.36 6.63 13.03
CA LEU A 127 3.85 6.17 11.71
C LEU A 127 4.45 7.33 10.90
N GLU A 128 3.86 8.53 10.95
CA GLU A 128 4.42 9.72 10.30
C GLU A 128 5.82 10.00 10.83
N SER A 129 6.00 9.99 12.16
CA SER A 129 7.30 10.22 12.82
C SER A 129 8.32 9.15 12.42
N VAL A 130 7.93 7.88 12.40
CA VAL A 130 8.76 6.75 12.01
C VAL A 130 9.22 6.84 10.56
N LEU A 131 8.38 7.34 9.65
CA LEU A 131 8.71 7.46 8.23
C LEU A 131 9.51 8.72 7.87
N LEU A 132 9.58 9.71 8.77
CA LEU A 132 10.09 11.05 8.46
C LEU A 132 11.51 11.01 7.88
N ASP A 133 12.41 10.26 8.51
CA ASP A 133 13.84 10.26 8.16
C ASP A 133 14.18 9.35 6.97
N ILE A 134 13.30 8.39 6.63
CA ILE A 134 13.59 7.42 5.58
C ILE A 134 12.85 7.70 4.27
N ARG A 135 11.72 8.43 4.29
CA ARG A 135 10.88 8.63 3.10
C ARG A 135 11.65 9.26 1.93
N GLU A 136 12.59 10.16 2.17
CA GLU A 136 13.35 10.87 1.14
C GLU A 136 14.25 9.96 0.27
N TYR A 137 14.52 8.73 0.72
CA TYR A 137 15.30 7.77 -0.05
C TYR A 137 14.50 7.06 -1.14
N PHE A 138 13.19 7.25 -1.19
CA PHE A 138 12.27 6.57 -2.09
C PHE A 138 11.52 7.55 -3.00
N ASP A 139 11.14 7.10 -4.19
CA ASP A 139 10.22 7.84 -5.07
C ASP A 139 8.77 7.71 -4.59
N TYR A 140 8.43 6.51 -4.08
CA TYR A 140 7.11 6.17 -3.55
C TYR A 140 7.23 5.40 -2.24
N VAL A 141 6.34 5.70 -1.30
CA VAL A 141 6.05 4.85 -0.14
C VAL A 141 4.61 4.38 -0.28
N LEU A 142 4.39 3.07 -0.31
CA LEU A 142 3.05 2.47 -0.39
C LEU A 142 2.73 1.82 0.96
N ILE A 143 1.69 2.31 1.64
CA ILE A 143 1.23 1.77 2.93
C ILE A 143 0.05 0.84 2.65
N ASP A 144 0.17 -0.46 2.96
CA ASP A 144 -0.95 -1.41 2.91
C ASP A 144 -1.77 -1.34 4.19
N CYS A 145 -2.99 -0.87 4.10
CA CYS A 145 -3.84 -0.64 5.26
C CYS A 145 -4.73 -1.84 5.58
N PRO A 146 -4.99 -2.13 6.89
CA PRO A 146 -5.98 -3.13 7.28
C PRO A 146 -7.40 -2.73 6.82
N PRO A 147 -8.37 -3.67 6.82
CA PRO A 147 -9.76 -3.37 6.47
C PRO A 147 -10.53 -2.64 7.60
N SER A 148 -9.94 -2.50 8.79
CA SER A 148 -10.51 -1.77 9.92
C SER A 148 -10.30 -0.26 9.81
N LEU A 149 -11.07 0.53 10.56
CA LEU A 149 -10.84 1.97 10.77
C LEU A 149 -10.30 2.24 12.19
N GLY A 150 -9.33 1.46 12.62
CA GLY A 150 -8.66 1.62 13.91
C GLY A 150 -7.48 2.61 13.87
N LEU A 151 -6.68 2.61 14.93
CA LEU A 151 -5.53 3.52 15.08
C LEU A 151 -4.45 3.28 14.03
N LEU A 152 -4.23 2.03 13.57
CA LEU A 152 -3.31 1.75 12.46
C LEU A 152 -3.75 2.47 11.19
N THR A 153 -5.04 2.43 10.88
CA THR A 153 -5.58 3.14 9.71
C THR A 153 -5.47 4.66 9.86
N VAL A 154 -5.74 5.21 11.06
CA VAL A 154 -5.55 6.64 11.31
C VAL A 154 -4.09 7.04 11.12
N ASN A 155 -3.14 6.26 11.62
CA ASN A 155 -1.71 6.47 11.40
C ASN A 155 -1.34 6.48 9.91
N ALA A 156 -1.89 5.54 9.12
CA ALA A 156 -1.69 5.54 7.67
C ALA A 156 -2.25 6.80 6.98
N LEU A 157 -3.42 7.28 7.39
CA LEU A 157 -4.05 8.50 6.87
C LEU A 157 -3.25 9.77 7.24
N VAL A 158 -2.64 9.79 8.42
CA VAL A 158 -1.82 10.93 8.86
C VAL A 158 -0.48 10.95 8.14
N ALA A 159 0.17 9.80 7.98
CA ALA A 159 1.47 9.68 7.33
C ALA A 159 1.42 9.82 5.79
N ALA A 160 0.24 9.63 5.18
CA ALA A 160 0.09 9.65 3.72
C ALA A 160 -0.06 11.08 3.17
N ASP A 161 0.52 11.32 1.99
CA ASP A 161 0.21 12.52 1.20
C ASP A 161 -1.17 12.37 0.53
N GLU A 162 -1.48 11.18 0.01
CA GLU A 162 -2.74 10.92 -0.72
C GLU A 162 -3.19 9.45 -0.58
N LEU A 163 -4.45 9.19 -0.94
CA LEU A 163 -5.09 7.86 -0.86
C LEU A 163 -5.24 7.22 -2.23
N LEU A 164 -4.83 5.95 -2.36
CA LEU A 164 -5.22 5.07 -3.44
C LEU A 164 -6.32 4.13 -2.93
N ILE A 165 -7.50 4.18 -3.56
CA ILE A 165 -8.70 3.48 -3.09
C ILE A 165 -9.07 2.38 -4.08
N PRO A 166 -8.69 1.10 -3.85
CA PRO A 166 -9.18 -0.02 -4.64
C PRO A 166 -10.67 -0.26 -4.37
N ILE A 167 -11.46 -0.37 -5.41
CA ILE A 167 -12.90 -0.66 -5.35
C ILE A 167 -13.19 -1.88 -6.22
N GLN A 168 -13.69 -2.95 -5.61
CA GLN A 168 -14.13 -4.13 -6.32
C GLN A 168 -15.43 -3.86 -7.06
N CYS A 169 -15.52 -4.28 -8.34
CA CYS A 169 -16.71 -4.09 -9.18
C CYS A 169 -17.83 -5.10 -8.85
N GLU A 170 -18.34 -5.00 -7.61
CA GLU A 170 -19.43 -5.82 -7.07
C GLU A 170 -20.51 -4.97 -6.40
N PHE A 171 -21.68 -5.58 -6.14
CA PHE A 171 -22.76 -4.94 -5.39
C PHE A 171 -22.24 -4.41 -4.04
N TYR A 172 -22.75 -3.28 -3.58
CA TYR A 172 -22.26 -2.54 -2.39
C TYR A 172 -20.84 -1.91 -2.52
N ALA A 173 -20.34 -1.71 -3.73
CA ALA A 173 -19.01 -1.15 -3.95
C ALA A 173 -18.81 0.23 -3.30
N LEU A 174 -19.82 1.08 -3.30
CA LEU A 174 -19.77 2.45 -2.76
C LEU A 174 -20.10 2.55 -1.26
N GLU A 175 -20.75 1.54 -0.67
CA GLU A 175 -21.15 1.60 0.75
C GLU A 175 -19.95 1.71 1.69
N GLY A 176 -18.92 0.87 1.47
CA GLY A 176 -17.68 0.92 2.26
C GLY A 176 -16.86 2.19 2.05
N VAL A 177 -17.02 2.84 0.89
CA VAL A 177 -16.28 4.05 0.56
C VAL A 177 -16.81 5.27 1.30
N THR A 178 -18.12 5.37 1.55
CA THR A 178 -18.72 6.49 2.27
C THR A 178 -18.11 6.66 3.66
N LYS A 179 -18.02 5.59 4.42
CA LYS A 179 -17.40 5.60 5.76
C LYS A 179 -15.91 5.96 5.71
N LEU A 180 -15.18 5.46 4.72
CA LEU A 180 -13.79 5.83 4.50
C LEU A 180 -13.64 7.34 4.25
N LEU A 181 -14.50 7.93 3.41
CA LEU A 181 -14.48 9.36 3.13
C LEU A 181 -14.83 10.22 4.35
N GLU A 182 -15.70 9.72 5.23
CA GLU A 182 -16.00 10.37 6.51
C GLU A 182 -14.76 10.39 7.41
N SER A 183 -14.07 9.26 7.56
CA SER A 183 -12.83 9.16 8.34
C SER A 183 -11.72 10.03 7.74
N MET A 184 -11.56 10.02 6.42
CA MET A 184 -10.64 10.91 5.73
C MET A 184 -10.93 12.39 6.04
N ARG A 185 -12.20 12.81 6.02
CA ARG A 185 -12.58 14.19 6.34
C ARG A 185 -12.22 14.56 7.78
N MET A 186 -12.43 13.66 8.75
CA MET A 186 -12.06 13.90 10.15
C MET A 186 -10.54 14.05 10.32
N VAL A 187 -9.76 13.18 9.68
CA VAL A 187 -8.29 13.27 9.69
C VAL A 187 -7.82 14.56 9.01
N LYS A 188 -8.38 14.89 7.83
CA LYS A 188 -8.06 16.12 7.10
C LYS A 188 -8.32 17.39 7.91
N GLN A 189 -9.37 17.41 8.71
CA GLN A 189 -9.73 18.60 9.51
C GLN A 189 -8.83 18.81 10.72
N ARG A 190 -8.21 17.76 11.27
CA ARG A 190 -7.55 17.82 12.58
C ARG A 190 -6.06 17.46 12.57
N LEU A 191 -5.64 16.57 11.68
CA LEU A 191 -4.33 15.92 11.75
C LEU A 191 -3.52 16.09 10.46
N ASN A 192 -4.13 15.96 9.27
CA ASN A 192 -3.45 16.05 7.98
C ASN A 192 -4.28 16.87 6.98
N PRO A 193 -4.18 18.22 7.01
CA PRO A 193 -4.98 19.12 6.17
C PRO A 193 -4.78 18.93 4.65
N ASP A 194 -3.62 18.42 4.26
CA ASP A 194 -3.24 18.25 2.85
C ASP A 194 -3.67 16.91 2.26
N LEU A 195 -4.18 15.98 3.10
CA LEU A 195 -4.62 14.66 2.66
C LEU A 195 -5.65 14.75 1.54
N ASP A 196 -5.40 14.10 0.40
CA ASP A 196 -6.35 14.05 -0.73
C ASP A 196 -6.45 12.65 -1.32
N ILE A 197 -7.35 12.44 -2.26
CA ILE A 197 -7.46 11.20 -3.02
C ILE A 197 -6.52 11.27 -4.22
N PHE A 198 -5.53 10.40 -4.29
CA PHE A 198 -4.67 10.22 -5.47
C PHE A 198 -5.43 9.59 -6.61
N GLY A 199 -6.17 8.52 -6.31
CA GLY A 199 -6.97 7.85 -7.29
C GLY A 199 -7.80 6.69 -6.78
N VAL A 200 -8.87 6.41 -7.51
CA VAL A 200 -9.77 5.28 -7.28
C VAL A 200 -9.50 4.21 -8.34
N LEU A 201 -9.18 3.00 -7.90
CA LEU A 201 -8.83 1.88 -8.77
C LEU A 201 -9.94 0.86 -8.79
N LEU A 202 -10.55 0.64 -9.95
CA LEU A 202 -11.50 -0.44 -10.15
C LEU A 202 -10.76 -1.78 -10.25
N THR A 203 -11.14 -2.74 -9.39
CA THR A 203 -10.51 -4.05 -9.30
C THR A 203 -11.51 -5.17 -9.59
N MET A 204 -10.97 -6.35 -9.92
CA MET A 204 -11.76 -7.57 -10.22
C MET A 204 -12.88 -7.35 -11.23
N TYR A 205 -12.67 -6.43 -12.17
CA TYR A 205 -13.64 -6.13 -13.22
C TYR A 205 -13.83 -7.32 -14.16
N ASP A 206 -15.09 -7.67 -14.40
CA ASP A 206 -15.47 -8.67 -15.38
C ASP A 206 -16.34 -8.01 -16.47
N SER A 207 -15.78 -7.81 -17.65
CA SER A 207 -16.44 -7.17 -18.79
C SER A 207 -17.67 -7.94 -19.30
N ARG A 208 -17.83 -9.21 -18.93
CA ARG A 208 -18.97 -10.07 -19.33
C ARG A 208 -20.21 -9.80 -18.51
N THR A 209 -20.06 -9.14 -17.33
CA THR A 209 -21.18 -8.89 -16.41
C THR A 209 -21.70 -7.46 -16.54
N THR A 210 -23.02 -7.31 -16.55
CA THR A 210 -23.68 -6.01 -16.51
C THR A 210 -23.41 -5.30 -15.19
N LEU A 211 -23.34 -6.04 -14.08
CA LEU A 211 -23.05 -5.50 -12.75
C LEU A 211 -21.72 -4.76 -12.71
N SER A 212 -20.62 -5.36 -13.21
CA SER A 212 -19.31 -4.69 -13.21
C SER A 212 -19.33 -3.39 -14.00
N ARG A 213 -20.08 -3.33 -15.11
CA ARG A 213 -20.24 -2.09 -15.91
C ARG A 213 -21.00 -1.02 -15.13
N GLN A 214 -22.14 -1.39 -14.54
CA GLN A 214 -22.95 -0.45 -13.74
C GLN A 214 -22.15 0.13 -12.57
N VAL A 215 -21.44 -0.73 -11.81
CA VAL A 215 -20.59 -0.27 -10.70
C VAL A 215 -19.47 0.66 -11.20
N ALA A 216 -18.83 0.34 -12.32
CA ALA A 216 -17.80 1.19 -12.90
C ALA A 216 -18.35 2.58 -13.29
N GLU A 217 -19.54 2.63 -13.89
CA GLU A 217 -20.23 3.88 -14.25
C GLU A 217 -20.59 4.70 -13.00
N GLU A 218 -21.11 4.08 -11.94
CA GLU A 218 -21.43 4.74 -10.68
C GLU A 218 -20.19 5.31 -10.02
N VAL A 219 -19.10 4.54 -9.91
CA VAL A 219 -17.82 4.98 -9.36
C VAL A 219 -17.25 6.13 -10.20
N GLN A 220 -17.32 6.03 -11.54
CA GLN A 220 -16.88 7.10 -12.43
C GLN A 220 -17.72 8.37 -12.27
N LYS A 221 -19.03 8.25 -12.08
CA LYS A 221 -19.94 9.39 -11.83
C LYS A 221 -19.64 10.07 -10.50
N TYR A 222 -19.30 9.29 -9.47
CA TYR A 222 -19.04 9.81 -8.12
C TYR A 222 -17.66 10.46 -7.99
N PHE A 223 -16.60 9.81 -8.49
CA PHE A 223 -15.22 10.25 -8.32
C PHE A 223 -14.62 11.00 -9.52
N GLY A 224 -15.31 10.98 -10.67
CA GLY A 224 -14.90 11.73 -11.86
C GLY A 224 -13.46 11.46 -12.29
N LYS A 225 -12.66 12.50 -12.36
CA LYS A 225 -11.25 12.43 -12.81
C LYS A 225 -10.31 11.68 -11.86
N LYS A 226 -10.73 11.44 -10.61
CA LYS A 226 -9.95 10.66 -9.64
C LYS A 226 -9.94 9.17 -9.98
N VAL A 227 -10.90 8.64 -10.76
CA VAL A 227 -10.87 7.24 -11.20
C VAL A 227 -9.70 7.03 -12.17
N PHE A 228 -8.92 5.97 -11.93
CA PHE A 228 -7.88 5.57 -12.87
C PHE A 228 -8.51 5.09 -14.19
N LYS A 229 -7.87 5.45 -15.31
CA LYS A 229 -8.26 4.93 -16.63
C LYS A 229 -7.99 3.43 -16.74
N GLN A 230 -6.91 2.99 -16.08
CA GLN A 230 -6.57 1.57 -16.00
C GLN A 230 -7.47 0.88 -14.99
N ILE A 231 -8.08 -0.22 -15.42
CA ILE A 231 -8.92 -1.12 -14.60
C ILE A 231 -8.18 -2.44 -14.42
N ILE A 232 -8.25 -3.03 -13.22
CA ILE A 232 -7.67 -4.35 -12.95
C ILE A 232 -8.74 -5.41 -13.19
N PRO A 233 -8.57 -6.31 -14.20
CA PRO A 233 -9.52 -7.36 -14.49
C PRO A 233 -9.48 -8.45 -13.43
N ARG A 234 -10.58 -9.20 -13.27
CA ARG A 234 -10.56 -10.49 -12.57
C ARG A 234 -9.58 -11.42 -13.29
N ASN A 235 -8.55 -11.88 -12.57
CA ASN A 235 -7.49 -12.71 -13.16
C ASN A 235 -6.93 -13.68 -12.11
N VAL A 236 -6.99 -14.96 -12.41
CA VAL A 236 -6.56 -16.06 -11.51
C VAL A 236 -5.07 -15.94 -11.16
N LYS A 237 -4.23 -15.45 -12.08
CA LYS A 237 -2.80 -15.28 -11.85
C LYS A 237 -2.48 -14.29 -10.72
N LEU A 238 -3.34 -13.29 -10.51
CA LEU A 238 -3.22 -12.37 -9.37
C LEU A 238 -3.51 -13.05 -8.01
N SER A 239 -4.33 -14.11 -8.01
CA SER A 239 -4.64 -14.87 -6.80
C SER A 239 -3.63 -16.00 -6.55
N GLU A 240 -3.00 -16.53 -7.60
CA GLU A 240 -1.98 -17.58 -7.51
C GLU A 240 -0.61 -17.03 -7.09
N ALA A 241 -0.21 -15.89 -7.63
CA ALA A 241 1.13 -15.33 -7.45
C ALA A 241 1.58 -15.22 -5.96
N PRO A 242 0.71 -14.78 -5.01
CA PRO A 242 1.09 -14.70 -3.59
C PRO A 242 1.47 -16.06 -2.97
N SER A 243 0.88 -17.18 -3.43
CA SER A 243 1.26 -18.51 -2.93
C SER A 243 2.66 -18.96 -3.36
N HIS A 244 3.27 -18.21 -4.27
CA HIS A 244 4.67 -18.39 -4.71
C HIS A 244 5.60 -17.29 -4.18
N GLY A 245 5.08 -16.36 -3.35
CA GLY A 245 5.86 -15.25 -2.83
C GLY A 245 6.35 -14.28 -3.91
N LEU A 246 5.62 -14.16 -5.01
CA LEU A 246 6.05 -13.36 -6.17
C LEU A 246 4.95 -12.37 -6.62
N PRO A 247 5.32 -11.15 -7.04
CA PRO A 247 4.40 -10.29 -7.76
C PRO A 247 4.03 -10.90 -9.12
N VAL A 248 2.83 -10.58 -9.63
CA VAL A 248 2.33 -11.15 -10.89
C VAL A 248 3.22 -10.82 -12.09
N THR A 249 3.98 -9.74 -12.05
CA THR A 249 4.94 -9.35 -13.10
C THR A 249 6.05 -10.39 -13.24
N GLN A 250 6.47 -11.02 -12.15
CA GLN A 250 7.46 -12.10 -12.15
C GLN A 250 6.81 -13.48 -12.31
N TYR A 251 5.67 -13.72 -11.64
CA TYR A 251 4.99 -15.02 -11.69
C TYR A 251 4.39 -15.32 -13.07
N ALA A 252 3.74 -14.33 -13.70
CA ALA A 252 3.02 -14.50 -14.97
C ALA A 252 3.00 -13.20 -15.79
N TRP A 253 4.15 -12.75 -16.27
CA TRP A 253 4.36 -11.45 -16.91
C TRP A 253 3.46 -11.17 -18.14
N LEU A 254 3.07 -12.21 -18.90
CA LEU A 254 2.15 -12.11 -20.04
C LEU A 254 0.66 -12.06 -19.64
N SER A 255 0.34 -12.27 -18.37
CA SER A 255 -1.05 -12.28 -17.92
C SER A 255 -1.72 -10.92 -18.05
N LYS A 256 -3.07 -10.92 -18.20
CA LYS A 256 -3.85 -9.68 -18.21
C LYS A 256 -3.68 -8.88 -16.92
N GLY A 257 -3.48 -9.56 -15.79
CA GLY A 257 -3.23 -8.94 -14.49
C GLY A 257 -1.91 -8.18 -14.48
N SER A 258 -0.81 -8.80 -14.91
CA SER A 258 0.51 -8.18 -15.01
C SER A 258 0.49 -6.95 -15.92
N GLN A 259 -0.05 -7.09 -17.13
CA GLN A 259 -0.17 -5.97 -18.07
C GLN A 259 -1.00 -4.81 -17.54
N ALA A 260 -2.04 -5.11 -16.74
CA ALA A 260 -2.88 -4.10 -16.12
C ALA A 260 -2.11 -3.30 -15.08
N TYR A 261 -1.33 -3.95 -14.20
CA TYR A 261 -0.50 -3.24 -13.20
C TYR A 261 0.65 -2.46 -13.82
N THR A 262 1.29 -2.98 -14.88
CA THR A 262 2.30 -2.22 -15.65
C THR A 262 1.70 -0.92 -16.25
N LYS A 263 0.47 -0.98 -16.79
CA LYS A 263 -0.22 0.21 -17.30
C LYS A 263 -0.63 1.16 -16.17
N LEU A 264 -1.08 0.61 -15.02
CA LEU A 264 -1.41 1.40 -13.85
C LEU A 264 -0.17 2.16 -13.33
N ALA A 265 0.98 1.51 -13.21
CA ALA A 265 2.22 2.15 -12.78
C ALA A 265 2.60 3.34 -13.69
N ARG A 266 2.44 3.20 -15.01
CA ARG A 266 2.65 4.32 -15.95
C ARG A 266 1.65 5.46 -15.73
N GLU A 267 0.42 5.15 -15.35
CA GLU A 267 -0.59 6.17 -15.02
C GLU A 267 -0.26 6.85 -13.68
N VAL A 268 0.15 6.10 -12.67
CA VAL A 268 0.62 6.61 -11.37
C VAL A 268 1.80 7.58 -11.56
N ILE A 269 2.82 7.19 -12.33
CA ILE A 269 3.99 8.05 -12.62
C ILE A 269 3.59 9.37 -13.31
N ARG A 270 2.56 9.35 -14.16
CA ARG A 270 2.08 10.55 -14.85
C ARG A 270 1.23 11.48 -14.00
N ARG A 271 0.62 10.96 -12.93
CA ARG A 271 -0.20 11.74 -11.99
C ARG A 271 0.63 12.38 -10.87
N GLY A 272 1.74 11.74 -10.48
CA GLY A 272 2.67 12.21 -9.44
C GLY A 272 3.88 12.87 -10.02
#